data_30b076dd09d139f9be10e84cd67147bd
#
_entry.id   30b076dd09d139f9be10e84cd67147bd
#
_cell.length_a   1.000
_cell.length_b   1.000
_cell.length_c   1.000
_cell.angle_alpha   90.00
_cell.angle_beta   90.00
_cell.angle_gamma   90.00
#
_symmetry.space_group_name_H-M   'P 1'
#
loop_
_entity.id
_entity.type
_entity.pdbx_description
1 polymer ?
#
loop_
_entity_poly.entity_id
_entity_poly.type
_entity_poly.pdbx_seq_one_letter_code
_entity_poly.pdbx_strand_id
1 'polypeptide(L)'
;AGIDMTEGQIVKWLKKEGDPVKEGEVILEIMTDKTSMEIEAEASGVLLKIVHHDDETVPVTTVIGYIGNENESIDTLMPEEFEDTGEEESEEDKRMIRLEDSYHVAVIGGGPAGYVAAIRAAQLGAKVAIVEKGVFGGTCLNVGCIPSKAYLKNVEIVEHIKHAASRGIIIGNPEIKIDMEKVVAFKNGVVKKLTSGVEALLKSNGVDIYKGFGKINKNKDVVVDGTKIIKADKIILAGGSKVFMINIPGIQNDKVLTSDDLLDIKEVPETMVVLGGGVIGAEMGLSFAGLGSKVIIVEMMDHIVSMFDQDVTDELTRLIKKKGIEVVTSAKVTEVVDKGDKLEIKIEGKESVIADKALLAIGRVPDLEALGEVKFETERGRIKVDQYMETSVKGIYAPGDINGIKMLAHVAFRMGEVAADNAVKGNHRHVKLLSAPSVVYTLPEVAMVGLTEAQAREKYGDDIRIGRFNFSANGRALASSEAEGFVKVIADNRYGEVLGVHIL
;
A
#
# COMPACT_ATOMS: atom_id res chain seq x y z
N ALA A 1 -12.28 -19.55 17.31
CA ALA A 1 -12.32 -18.12 17.59
C ALA A 1 -13.08 -17.41 16.48
N GLY A 2 -13.93 -16.44 16.83
CA GLY A 2 -14.75 -15.69 15.85
C GLY A 2 -13.86 -14.85 14.94
N ILE A 3 -14.34 -14.61 13.73
CA ILE A 3 -13.59 -13.97 12.61
C ILE A 3 -13.14 -12.51 12.90
N ASP A 4 -13.59 -11.90 14.02
CA ASP A 4 -13.31 -10.49 14.37
C ASP A 4 -12.50 -10.31 15.69
N MET A 5 -11.91 -11.35 16.23
CA MET A 5 -11.18 -11.27 17.50
C MET A 5 -9.71 -10.98 17.25
N THR A 6 -9.17 -9.90 17.82
CA THR A 6 -7.77 -9.50 17.68
C THR A 6 -6.92 -9.83 18.91
N GLU A 7 -7.55 -9.87 20.11
CA GLU A 7 -6.90 -10.15 21.39
C GLU A 7 -7.89 -10.79 22.37
N GLY A 8 -7.39 -11.47 23.40
CA GLY A 8 -8.18 -12.03 24.48
C GLY A 8 -7.43 -11.97 25.81
N GLN A 9 -8.15 -11.71 26.91
CA GLN A 9 -7.62 -11.75 28.27
C GLN A 9 -7.75 -13.17 28.83
N ILE A 10 -6.67 -13.73 29.35
CA ILE A 10 -6.69 -14.99 30.11
C ILE A 10 -7.31 -14.67 31.46
N VAL A 11 -8.52 -15.20 31.71
CA VAL A 11 -9.21 -14.98 32.99
C VAL A 11 -8.65 -15.91 34.06
N LYS A 12 -8.48 -17.19 33.71
CA LYS A 12 -7.99 -18.19 34.66
C LYS A 12 -7.54 -19.45 33.96
N TRP A 13 -6.40 -19.99 34.37
CA TRP A 13 -5.99 -21.35 34.07
C TRP A 13 -6.70 -22.34 35.01
N LEU A 14 -7.33 -23.38 34.45
CA LEU A 14 -8.00 -24.46 35.19
C LEU A 14 -7.08 -25.65 35.46
N LYS A 15 -5.88 -25.66 34.84
CA LYS A 15 -4.81 -26.64 34.98
C LYS A 15 -3.51 -25.95 35.37
N LYS A 16 -2.61 -26.68 36.01
CA LYS A 16 -1.27 -26.21 36.40
C LYS A 16 -0.20 -26.95 35.60
N GLU A 17 0.98 -26.38 35.51
CA GLU A 17 2.15 -27.09 34.96
C GLU A 17 2.34 -28.42 35.67
N GLY A 18 2.53 -29.49 34.91
CA GLY A 18 2.62 -30.86 35.41
C GLY A 18 1.29 -31.61 35.44
N ASP A 19 0.13 -30.98 35.27
CA ASP A 19 -1.14 -31.63 35.27
C ASP A 19 -1.41 -32.42 33.96
N PRO A 20 -1.97 -33.64 34.04
CA PRO A 20 -2.39 -34.35 32.86
C PRO A 20 -3.63 -33.69 32.22
N VAL A 21 -3.62 -33.60 30.91
CA VAL A 21 -4.73 -33.05 30.10
C VAL A 21 -5.12 -34.03 29.01
N LYS A 22 -6.40 -34.02 28.62
CA LYS A 22 -6.94 -34.80 27.50
C LYS A 22 -7.40 -33.85 26.40
N GLU A 23 -7.27 -34.31 25.17
CA GLU A 23 -7.83 -33.60 24.01
C GLU A 23 -9.33 -33.32 24.23
N GLY A 24 -9.76 -32.07 24.03
CA GLY A 24 -11.12 -31.57 24.27
C GLY A 24 -11.41 -31.25 25.75
N GLU A 25 -10.46 -31.35 26.67
CA GLU A 25 -10.63 -30.95 28.06
C GLU A 25 -10.43 -29.44 28.21
N VAL A 26 -11.35 -28.74 28.91
CA VAL A 26 -11.23 -27.30 29.17
C VAL A 26 -10.05 -27.05 30.08
N ILE A 27 -9.08 -26.22 29.63
CA ILE A 27 -7.83 -25.97 30.36
C ILE A 27 -7.70 -24.54 30.85
N LEU A 28 -8.40 -23.58 30.23
CA LEU A 28 -8.44 -22.19 30.69
C LEU A 28 -9.71 -21.46 30.21
N GLU A 29 -10.00 -20.34 30.86
CA GLU A 29 -11.06 -19.39 30.50
C GLU A 29 -10.43 -18.11 29.97
N ILE A 30 -10.95 -17.59 28.84
CA ILE A 30 -10.58 -16.30 28.29
C ILE A 30 -11.79 -15.36 28.23
N MET A 31 -11.53 -14.05 28.34
CA MET A 31 -12.52 -12.98 28.11
C MET A 31 -12.14 -12.23 26.83
N THR A 32 -13.15 -12.00 26.01
CA THR A 32 -13.06 -11.15 24.82
C THR A 32 -13.88 -9.88 25.03
N ASP A 33 -13.82 -8.95 24.13
CA ASP A 33 -14.65 -7.72 24.15
C ASP A 33 -16.17 -7.99 24.17
N LYS A 34 -16.60 -9.23 23.83
CA LYS A 34 -18.03 -9.59 23.67
C LYS A 34 -18.50 -10.69 24.59
N THR A 35 -17.64 -11.61 25.03
CA THR A 35 -18.05 -12.80 25.81
C THR A 35 -16.86 -13.51 26.44
N SER A 36 -17.15 -14.30 27.50
CA SER A 36 -16.22 -15.29 28.05
C SER A 36 -16.28 -16.56 27.24
N MET A 37 -15.14 -17.21 27.02
CA MET A 37 -15.00 -18.47 26.29
C MET A 37 -14.09 -19.43 27.07
N GLU A 38 -14.43 -20.70 27.01
CA GLU A 38 -13.57 -21.79 27.50
C GLU A 38 -12.66 -22.28 26.38
N ILE A 39 -11.40 -22.52 26.67
CA ILE A 39 -10.41 -23.06 25.73
C ILE A 39 -10.10 -24.51 26.11
N GLU A 40 -10.29 -25.39 25.14
CA GLU A 40 -10.06 -26.81 25.27
C GLU A 40 -8.63 -27.17 24.82
N ALA A 41 -8.05 -28.20 25.40
CA ALA A 41 -6.75 -28.73 24.99
C ALA A 41 -6.84 -29.36 23.58
N GLU A 42 -5.90 -28.96 22.71
CA GLU A 42 -5.86 -29.48 21.32
C GLU A 42 -5.19 -30.86 21.22
N ALA A 43 -4.57 -31.34 22.30
CA ALA A 43 -3.94 -32.65 22.37
C ALA A 43 -3.98 -33.22 23.77
N SER A 44 -3.84 -34.56 23.89
CA SER A 44 -3.67 -35.24 25.18
C SER A 44 -2.20 -35.30 25.56
N GLY A 45 -1.85 -35.03 26.84
CA GLY A 45 -0.48 -35.04 27.34
C GLY A 45 -0.39 -34.47 28.76
N VAL A 46 0.70 -33.81 29.05
CA VAL A 46 0.93 -33.06 30.29
C VAL A 46 1.09 -31.60 29.91
N LEU A 47 0.51 -30.67 30.68
CA LEU A 47 0.74 -29.24 30.51
C LEU A 47 2.18 -28.94 30.98
N LEU A 48 3.11 -28.83 30.03
CA LEU A 48 4.53 -28.72 30.30
C LEU A 48 4.91 -27.33 30.78
N LYS A 49 4.30 -26.28 30.19
CA LYS A 49 4.61 -24.89 30.50
C LYS A 49 3.42 -23.99 30.24
N ILE A 50 3.20 -23.03 31.13
CA ILE A 50 2.32 -21.88 30.97
C ILE A 50 3.19 -20.69 30.59
N VAL A 51 2.97 -20.09 29.40
CA VAL A 51 3.75 -18.96 28.89
C VAL A 51 3.10 -17.64 29.28
N HIS A 52 1.77 -17.58 29.30
CA HIS A 52 1.02 -16.40 29.72
C HIS A 52 0.07 -16.77 30.85
N HIS A 53 0.07 -15.95 31.90
CA HIS A 53 -0.60 -16.23 33.16
C HIS A 53 -1.99 -15.56 33.24
N ASP A 54 -2.70 -15.83 34.35
CA ASP A 54 -3.99 -15.22 34.67
C ASP A 54 -3.90 -13.67 34.60
N ASP A 55 -4.95 -13.03 34.14
CA ASP A 55 -5.10 -11.57 33.94
C ASP A 55 -4.26 -10.96 32.79
N GLU A 56 -3.46 -11.73 32.07
CA GLU A 56 -2.74 -11.23 30.90
C GLU A 56 -3.62 -11.15 29.65
N THR A 57 -3.48 -10.05 28.87
CA THR A 57 -4.13 -9.88 27.56
C THR A 57 -3.14 -10.19 26.46
N VAL A 58 -3.49 -11.14 25.60
CA VAL A 58 -2.62 -11.62 24.51
C VAL A 58 -3.32 -11.55 23.15
N PRO A 59 -2.59 -11.24 22.07
CA PRO A 59 -3.11 -11.31 20.71
C PRO A 59 -3.58 -12.72 20.34
N VAL A 60 -4.60 -12.81 19.49
CA VAL A 60 -5.04 -14.11 18.94
C VAL A 60 -3.87 -14.75 18.18
N THR A 61 -3.73 -16.07 18.28
CA THR A 61 -2.61 -16.87 17.74
C THR A 61 -1.30 -16.82 18.56
N THR A 62 -1.28 -16.15 19.71
CA THR A 62 -0.13 -16.23 20.62
C THR A 62 -0.08 -17.61 21.29
N VAL A 63 1.12 -18.18 21.40
CA VAL A 63 1.33 -19.42 22.15
C VAL A 63 1.21 -19.12 23.64
N ILE A 64 0.20 -19.67 24.31
CA ILE A 64 -0.10 -19.42 25.72
C ILE A 64 0.38 -20.52 26.66
N GLY A 65 0.71 -21.71 26.12
CA GLY A 65 1.24 -22.83 26.86
C GLY A 65 1.61 -23.99 25.96
N TYR A 66 2.31 -24.98 26.51
CA TYR A 66 2.77 -26.17 25.81
C TYR A 66 2.22 -27.45 26.45
N ILE A 67 1.68 -28.35 25.63
CA ILE A 67 1.26 -29.70 26.02
C ILE A 67 2.16 -30.71 25.30
N GLY A 68 2.70 -31.68 26.03
CA GLY A 68 3.58 -32.69 25.46
C GLY A 68 3.66 -33.95 26.36
N ASN A 69 4.64 -34.84 26.09
CA ASN A 69 4.85 -36.02 26.92
C ASN A 69 5.58 -35.68 28.25
N GLU A 70 5.38 -36.46 29.28
CA GLU A 70 6.05 -36.29 30.57
C GLU A 70 7.57 -36.31 30.37
N ASN A 71 8.27 -35.25 30.85
CA ASN A 71 9.71 -34.99 30.67
C ASN A 71 10.18 -34.65 29.25
N GLU A 72 9.29 -34.26 28.33
CA GLU A 72 9.68 -33.73 27.03
C GLU A 72 10.30 -32.34 27.19
N SER A 73 11.51 -32.13 26.59
CA SER A 73 12.15 -30.79 26.61
C SER A 73 11.47 -29.89 25.59
N ILE A 74 11.11 -28.68 26.04
CA ILE A 74 10.51 -27.62 25.22
C ILE A 74 11.52 -26.51 24.86
N ASP A 75 12.80 -26.64 25.24
CA ASP A 75 13.83 -25.60 25.10
C ASP A 75 14.03 -25.13 23.65
N THR A 76 13.78 -26.00 22.68
CA THR A 76 13.86 -25.67 21.25
C THR A 76 12.57 -25.07 20.68
N LEU A 77 11.47 -25.09 21.42
CA LEU A 77 10.14 -24.63 21.01
C LEU A 77 9.76 -23.31 21.68
N MET A 78 10.42 -22.95 22.77
CA MET A 78 10.23 -21.65 23.42
C MET A 78 10.82 -20.56 22.54
N PRO A 79 10.11 -19.44 22.34
CA PRO A 79 10.74 -18.22 21.87
C PRO A 79 11.90 -17.96 22.87
N GLU A 80 13.10 -17.63 22.37
CA GLU A 80 14.21 -17.24 23.22
C GLU A 80 13.73 -16.15 24.17
N GLU A 81 13.37 -16.53 25.39
CA GLU A 81 13.32 -15.61 26.50
C GLU A 81 14.78 -15.18 26.71
N PHE A 82 15.03 -13.89 26.61
CA PHE A 82 16.29 -13.31 27.04
C PHE A 82 16.46 -13.73 28.50
N GLU A 83 17.24 -14.78 28.75
CA GLU A 83 17.84 -14.96 30.05
C GLU A 83 18.62 -13.68 30.32
N ASP A 84 18.25 -13.01 31.40
CA ASP A 84 19.03 -11.96 32.03
C ASP A 84 20.33 -12.61 32.57
N THR A 85 21.21 -12.96 31.60
CA THR A 85 22.60 -13.25 31.94
C THR A 85 23.16 -11.89 32.27
N GLY A 86 23.34 -11.67 33.59
CA GLY A 86 24.00 -10.50 34.13
C GLY A 86 25.45 -10.38 33.66
N GLU A 87 25.65 -10.25 32.36
CA GLU A 87 26.83 -9.66 31.77
C GLU A 87 26.68 -8.15 31.93
N GLU A 88 27.49 -7.57 32.75
CA GLU A 88 27.65 -6.14 32.90
C GLU A 88 27.84 -5.55 31.51
N GLU A 89 26.76 -4.93 30.96
CA GLU A 89 26.85 -4.07 29.78
C GLU A 89 28.01 -3.10 30.01
N SER A 90 28.99 -3.13 29.12
CA SER A 90 30.15 -2.26 29.20
C SER A 90 29.69 -0.81 29.35
N GLU A 91 30.39 -0.04 30.18
CA GLU A 91 30.05 1.38 30.43
C GLU A 91 30.04 2.25 29.18
N GLU A 92 30.46 1.73 28.00
CA GLU A 92 30.37 2.38 26.69
C GLU A 92 28.98 2.33 26.12
N ASP A 93 28.14 1.30 26.39
CA ASP A 93 26.75 1.24 25.90
C ASP A 93 25.81 2.13 26.75
N LYS A 94 26.19 2.52 27.94
CA LYS A 94 25.42 3.41 28.84
C LYS A 94 25.70 4.90 28.62
N ARG A 95 26.66 5.29 27.78
CA ARG A 95 27.02 6.69 27.51
C ARG A 95 26.58 7.22 26.17
N MET A 96 25.32 7.06 25.75
CA MET A 96 24.72 8.10 24.96
C MET A 96 24.26 9.23 25.89
N ILE A 97 25.14 10.20 26.13
CA ILE A 97 24.77 11.47 26.78
C ILE A 97 23.74 12.11 25.85
N ARG A 98 22.46 11.95 26.20
CA ARG A 98 21.36 12.61 25.50
C ARG A 98 21.49 14.11 25.76
N LEU A 99 21.91 14.84 24.77
CA LEU A 99 21.62 16.27 24.74
C LEU A 99 20.09 16.39 24.72
N GLU A 100 19.49 17.25 25.52
CA GLU A 100 18.03 17.36 25.72
C GLU A 100 17.22 17.54 24.42
N ASP A 101 17.87 17.91 23.31
CA ASP A 101 17.29 18.14 21.98
C ASP A 101 17.66 17.10 20.90
N SER A 102 18.17 15.91 21.27
CA SER A 102 18.54 14.88 20.30
C SER A 102 17.50 13.74 20.22
N TYR A 103 17.37 13.15 19.04
CA TYR A 103 16.48 12.02 18.74
C TYR A 103 17.29 10.79 18.35
N HIS A 104 16.75 9.61 18.62
CA HIS A 104 17.33 8.39 18.08
C HIS A 104 17.05 8.30 16.57
N VAL A 105 15.83 8.67 16.16
CA VAL A 105 15.40 8.62 14.76
C VAL A 105 14.68 9.91 14.39
N ALA A 106 15.08 10.53 13.28
CA ALA A 106 14.32 11.58 12.61
C ALA A 106 13.74 11.07 11.29
N VAL A 107 12.45 11.27 11.08
CA VAL A 107 11.74 10.86 9.87
C VAL A 107 11.38 12.10 9.06
N ILE A 108 11.72 12.13 7.77
CA ILE A 108 11.34 13.20 6.83
C ILE A 108 10.26 12.67 5.90
N GLY A 109 9.06 13.24 5.98
CA GLY A 109 7.89 12.85 5.21
C GLY A 109 6.90 12.02 6.01
N GLY A 110 5.64 12.44 6.04
CA GLY A 110 4.53 11.83 6.79
C GLY A 110 3.61 10.95 5.92
N GLY A 111 4.11 10.44 4.79
CA GLY A 111 3.42 9.47 3.95
C GLY A 111 3.46 8.04 4.52
N PRO A 112 2.93 7.04 3.76
CA PRO A 112 2.84 5.65 4.20
C PRO A 112 4.13 5.08 4.81
N ALA A 113 5.26 5.26 4.16
CA ALA A 113 6.55 4.80 4.69
C ALA A 113 6.94 5.55 5.98
N GLY A 114 6.74 6.87 6.00
CA GLY A 114 7.23 7.73 7.08
C GLY A 114 6.45 7.60 8.37
N TYR A 115 5.11 7.69 8.33
CA TYR A 115 4.35 7.59 9.57
C TYR A 115 4.41 6.18 10.18
N VAL A 116 4.45 5.12 9.34
CA VAL A 116 4.63 3.76 9.83
C VAL A 116 6.02 3.59 10.44
N ALA A 117 7.07 4.11 9.79
CA ALA A 117 8.43 4.05 10.34
C ALA A 117 8.54 4.81 11.67
N ALA A 118 7.93 5.99 11.78
CA ALA A 118 7.96 6.78 13.01
C ALA A 118 7.27 6.06 14.18
N ILE A 119 6.06 5.54 13.93
CA ILE A 119 5.31 4.76 14.93
C ILE A 119 6.10 3.51 15.33
N ARG A 120 6.62 2.76 14.35
CA ARG A 120 7.39 1.54 14.62
C ARG A 120 8.65 1.82 15.42
N ALA A 121 9.41 2.85 15.08
CA ALA A 121 10.60 3.23 15.83
C ALA A 121 10.27 3.63 17.28
N ALA A 122 9.17 4.36 17.49
CA ALA A 122 8.70 4.72 18.83
C ALA A 122 8.27 3.50 19.64
N GLN A 123 7.56 2.54 19.03
CA GLN A 123 7.20 1.26 19.68
C GLN A 123 8.42 0.42 20.07
N LEU A 124 9.55 0.60 19.40
CA LEU A 124 10.83 -0.01 19.73
C LEU A 124 11.60 0.75 20.81
N GLY A 125 11.00 1.76 21.45
CA GLY A 125 11.57 2.56 22.52
C GLY A 125 12.44 3.73 22.06
N ALA A 126 12.50 4.03 20.75
CA ALA A 126 13.26 5.17 20.26
C ALA A 126 12.55 6.51 20.54
N LYS A 127 13.30 7.57 20.88
CA LYS A 127 12.80 8.95 20.83
C LYS A 127 12.77 9.40 19.37
N VAL A 128 11.59 9.73 18.84
CA VAL A 128 11.35 9.94 17.41
C VAL A 128 10.83 11.34 17.13
N ALA A 129 11.40 11.99 16.11
CA ALA A 129 10.85 13.18 15.47
C ALA A 129 10.35 12.85 14.07
N ILE A 130 9.21 13.40 13.66
CA ILE A 130 8.74 13.35 12.28
C ILE A 130 8.50 14.75 11.73
N VAL A 131 8.97 14.99 10.50
CA VAL A 131 8.82 16.28 9.80
C VAL A 131 7.91 16.09 8.61
N GLU A 132 6.82 16.87 8.51
CA GLU A 132 5.88 16.83 7.38
C GLU A 132 5.49 18.26 6.96
N LYS A 133 5.65 18.56 5.64
CA LYS A 133 5.34 19.87 5.07
C LYS A 133 3.83 20.12 4.88
N GLY A 134 3.07 19.06 4.75
CA GLY A 134 1.64 19.11 4.45
C GLY A 134 0.78 18.40 5.49
N VAL A 135 -0.13 17.58 4.98
CA VAL A 135 -1.04 16.75 5.77
C VAL A 135 -0.49 15.33 5.84
N PHE A 136 -0.53 14.72 7.02
CA PHE A 136 -0.12 13.32 7.19
C PHE A 136 -0.92 12.37 6.29
N GLY A 137 -0.31 11.22 5.96
CA GLY A 137 -0.91 10.23 5.06
C GLY A 137 -0.35 10.25 3.64
N GLY A 138 0.40 11.32 3.29
CA GLY A 138 1.08 11.46 1.98
C GLY A 138 0.15 11.31 0.79
N THR A 139 0.68 10.95 -0.37
CA THR A 139 -0.09 10.76 -1.61
C THR A 139 -1.28 9.81 -1.43
N CYS A 140 -1.07 8.66 -0.77
CA CYS A 140 -2.10 7.62 -0.68
C CYS A 140 -3.39 8.10 -0.02
N LEU A 141 -3.32 8.75 1.15
CA LEU A 141 -4.52 9.18 1.86
C LEU A 141 -5.10 10.49 1.33
N ASN A 142 -4.26 11.42 0.85
CA ASN A 142 -4.71 12.75 0.47
C ASN A 142 -5.15 12.85 -0.99
N VAL A 143 -4.35 12.31 -1.94
CA VAL A 143 -4.51 12.54 -3.38
C VAL A 143 -4.28 11.28 -4.22
N GLY A 144 -4.41 10.09 -3.64
CA GLY A 144 -4.14 8.82 -4.33
C GLY A 144 -5.16 7.73 -4.02
N CYS A 145 -4.71 6.70 -3.29
CA CYS A 145 -5.46 5.46 -3.07
C CYS A 145 -6.87 5.67 -2.52
N ILE A 146 -7.00 6.45 -1.45
CA ILE A 146 -8.29 6.60 -0.76
C ILE A 146 -9.28 7.46 -1.55
N PRO A 147 -8.90 8.66 -2.01
CA PRO A 147 -9.81 9.46 -2.81
C PRO A 147 -10.22 8.78 -4.12
N SER A 148 -9.32 8.08 -4.82
CA SER A 148 -9.69 7.36 -6.04
C SER A 148 -10.69 6.21 -5.78
N LYS A 149 -10.56 5.49 -4.66
CA LYS A 149 -11.51 4.44 -4.27
C LYS A 149 -12.88 4.99 -3.90
N ALA A 150 -12.93 6.21 -3.36
CA ALA A 150 -14.21 6.89 -3.13
C ALA A 150 -14.94 7.19 -4.46
N TYR A 151 -14.21 7.61 -5.51
CA TYR A 151 -14.78 7.80 -6.85
C TYR A 151 -15.25 6.48 -7.48
N LEU A 152 -14.41 5.45 -7.44
CA LEU A 152 -14.73 4.12 -7.98
C LEU A 152 -15.98 3.52 -7.31
N LYS A 153 -16.14 3.71 -5.99
CA LYS A 153 -17.35 3.25 -5.29
C LYS A 153 -18.61 3.95 -5.75
N ASN A 154 -18.54 5.23 -6.11
CA ASN A 154 -19.69 5.91 -6.71
C ASN A 154 -20.05 5.32 -8.06
N VAL A 155 -19.06 4.98 -8.90
CA VAL A 155 -19.28 4.30 -10.19
C VAL A 155 -19.95 2.94 -9.99
N GLU A 156 -19.48 2.14 -9.05
CA GLU A 156 -20.07 0.85 -8.70
C GLU A 156 -21.55 1.00 -8.31
N ILE A 157 -21.89 2.01 -7.49
CA ILE A 157 -23.29 2.31 -7.13
C ILE A 157 -24.10 2.65 -8.36
N VAL A 158 -23.60 3.51 -9.26
CA VAL A 158 -24.27 3.87 -10.51
C VAL A 158 -24.50 2.64 -11.41
N GLU A 159 -23.51 1.78 -11.55
CA GLU A 159 -23.63 0.53 -12.31
C GLU A 159 -24.66 -0.43 -11.68
N HIS A 160 -24.68 -0.59 -10.36
CA HIS A 160 -25.69 -1.39 -9.67
C HIS A 160 -27.13 -0.86 -9.93
N ILE A 161 -27.33 0.45 -9.90
CA ILE A 161 -28.63 1.07 -10.20
C ILE A 161 -29.05 0.78 -11.65
N LYS A 162 -28.13 0.98 -12.61
CA LYS A 162 -28.40 0.72 -14.04
C LYS A 162 -28.78 -0.74 -14.32
N HIS A 163 -28.16 -1.68 -13.60
CA HIS A 163 -28.36 -3.11 -13.82
C HIS A 163 -29.34 -3.78 -12.85
N ALA A 164 -29.96 -3.05 -11.92
CA ALA A 164 -30.90 -3.58 -10.92
C ALA A 164 -32.08 -4.33 -11.54
N ALA A 165 -32.63 -3.82 -12.66
CA ALA A 165 -33.77 -4.42 -13.34
C ALA A 165 -33.48 -5.82 -13.87
N SER A 166 -32.27 -6.13 -14.31
CA SER A 166 -31.89 -7.49 -14.76
C SER A 166 -31.93 -8.53 -13.67
N ARG A 167 -31.94 -8.08 -12.39
CA ARG A 167 -32.04 -8.91 -11.20
C ARG A 167 -33.46 -8.91 -10.57
N GLY A 168 -34.44 -8.32 -11.27
CA GLY A 168 -35.81 -8.20 -10.78
C GLY A 168 -36.05 -7.05 -9.78
N ILE A 169 -35.08 -6.16 -9.58
CA ILE A 169 -35.22 -4.98 -8.73
C ILE A 169 -35.63 -3.81 -9.60
N ILE A 170 -36.91 -3.42 -9.55
CA ILE A 170 -37.44 -2.35 -10.36
C ILE A 170 -37.34 -1.02 -9.64
N ILE A 171 -36.46 -0.17 -10.09
CA ILE A 171 -36.28 1.19 -9.60
C ILE A 171 -36.87 2.11 -10.69
N GLY A 172 -38.11 2.48 -10.68
CA GLY A 172 -38.73 3.41 -11.60
C GLY A 172 -37.91 3.70 -12.90
N ASN A 173 -37.97 4.92 -13.41
CA ASN A 173 -37.02 5.38 -14.45
C ASN A 173 -36.11 6.47 -13.85
N PRO A 174 -35.05 6.11 -13.11
CA PRO A 174 -34.25 7.08 -12.39
C PRO A 174 -33.39 7.88 -13.38
N GLU A 175 -33.58 9.18 -13.43
CA GLU A 175 -32.59 10.09 -13.97
C GLU A 175 -31.43 10.18 -12.96
N ILE A 176 -30.29 9.54 -13.28
CA ILE A 176 -29.11 9.59 -12.41
C ILE A 176 -28.38 10.90 -12.70
N LYS A 177 -28.35 11.79 -11.71
CA LYS A 177 -27.55 13.03 -11.74
C LYS A 177 -26.38 12.93 -10.79
N ILE A 178 -25.20 13.31 -11.25
CA ILE A 178 -23.99 13.36 -10.45
C ILE A 178 -23.80 14.78 -9.92
N ASP A 179 -23.85 14.92 -8.60
CA ASP A 179 -23.56 16.16 -7.88
C ASP A 179 -22.09 16.11 -7.42
N MET A 180 -21.21 16.70 -8.24
CA MET A 180 -19.76 16.66 -8.00
C MET A 180 -19.36 17.38 -6.72
N GLU A 181 -20.07 18.41 -6.31
CA GLU A 181 -19.80 19.09 -5.04
C GLU A 181 -19.96 18.13 -3.86
N LYS A 182 -21.02 17.31 -3.86
CA LYS A 182 -21.24 16.27 -2.83
C LYS A 182 -20.26 15.11 -2.95
N VAL A 183 -19.88 14.69 -4.18
CA VAL A 183 -18.87 13.65 -4.40
C VAL A 183 -17.53 14.09 -3.78
N VAL A 184 -17.09 15.31 -4.08
CA VAL A 184 -15.85 15.88 -3.54
C VAL A 184 -15.94 16.08 -2.03
N ALA A 185 -17.05 16.59 -1.51
CA ALA A 185 -17.25 16.79 -0.08
C ALA A 185 -17.20 15.46 0.70
N PHE A 186 -17.84 14.39 0.18
CA PHE A 186 -17.78 13.05 0.78
C PHE A 186 -16.33 12.52 0.78
N LYS A 187 -15.64 12.55 -0.36
CA LYS A 187 -14.23 12.17 -0.50
C LYS A 187 -13.36 12.93 0.52
N ASN A 188 -13.51 14.25 0.61
CA ASN A 188 -12.75 15.09 1.55
C ASN A 188 -13.04 14.74 3.01
N GLY A 189 -14.28 14.37 3.35
CA GLY A 189 -14.65 13.87 4.68
C GLY A 189 -13.90 12.59 5.05
N VAL A 190 -13.79 11.64 4.11
CA VAL A 190 -13.04 10.38 4.30
C VAL A 190 -11.54 10.67 4.50
N VAL A 191 -10.95 11.49 3.62
CA VAL A 191 -9.54 11.91 3.69
C VAL A 191 -9.25 12.55 5.05
N LYS A 192 -10.04 13.53 5.48
CA LYS A 192 -9.87 14.22 6.76
C LYS A 192 -9.90 13.26 7.95
N LYS A 193 -10.84 12.31 7.95
CA LYS A 193 -10.95 11.32 9.03
C LYS A 193 -9.68 10.47 9.15
N LEU A 194 -9.16 9.98 8.03
CA LEU A 194 -7.98 9.12 8.03
C LEU A 194 -6.68 9.88 8.35
N THR A 195 -6.51 11.06 7.79
CA THR A 195 -5.30 11.88 8.02
C THR A 195 -5.21 12.36 9.47
N SER A 196 -6.36 12.77 10.06
CA SER A 196 -6.44 13.09 11.49
C SER A 196 -6.14 11.86 12.37
N GLY A 197 -6.58 10.67 11.95
CA GLY A 197 -6.26 9.42 12.63
C GLY A 197 -4.76 9.12 12.65
N VAL A 198 -4.05 9.33 11.53
CA VAL A 198 -2.58 9.17 11.48
C VAL A 198 -1.89 10.15 12.44
N GLU A 199 -2.30 11.41 12.47
CA GLU A 199 -1.72 12.41 13.39
C GLU A 199 -1.97 12.02 14.87
N ALA A 200 -3.17 11.51 15.18
CA ALA A 200 -3.50 11.02 16.51
C ALA A 200 -2.64 9.80 16.90
N LEU A 201 -2.44 8.84 15.99
CA LEU A 201 -1.58 7.68 16.22
C LEU A 201 -0.11 8.07 16.45
N LEU A 202 0.43 9.03 15.71
CA LEU A 202 1.77 9.55 15.94
C LEU A 202 1.90 10.12 17.36
N LYS A 203 0.96 10.96 17.77
CA LYS A 203 0.94 11.58 19.10
C LYS A 203 0.79 10.55 20.22
N SER A 204 -0.11 9.58 20.07
CA SER A 204 -0.32 8.52 21.08
C SER A 204 0.89 7.59 21.26
N ASN A 205 1.73 7.46 20.22
CA ASN A 205 3.00 6.74 20.31
C ASN A 205 4.19 7.63 20.76
N GLY A 206 3.94 8.88 21.19
CA GLY A 206 4.99 9.76 21.72
C GLY A 206 5.94 10.30 20.64
N VAL A 207 5.51 10.36 19.39
CA VAL A 207 6.31 10.93 18.30
C VAL A 207 6.19 12.44 18.29
N ASP A 208 7.32 13.16 18.32
CA ASP A 208 7.37 14.60 18.21
C ASP A 208 7.16 15.05 16.75
N ILE A 209 6.12 15.87 16.54
CA ILE A 209 5.69 16.31 15.21
C ILE A 209 6.21 17.70 14.91
N TYR A 210 6.92 17.84 13.78
CA TYR A 210 7.38 19.10 13.24
C TYR A 210 6.68 19.38 11.90
N LYS A 211 5.91 20.47 11.84
CA LYS A 211 5.33 20.94 10.57
C LYS A 211 6.36 21.78 9.84
N GLY A 212 6.55 21.53 8.55
CA GLY A 212 7.47 22.24 7.69
C GLY A 212 8.21 21.31 6.73
N PHE A 213 9.02 21.89 5.85
CA PHE A 213 9.79 21.15 4.87
C PHE A 213 11.17 20.76 5.41
N GLY A 214 11.37 19.44 5.61
CA GLY A 214 12.62 18.87 6.12
C GLY A 214 13.64 18.62 5.00
N LYS A 215 14.89 19.03 5.22
CA LYS A 215 16.07 18.70 4.39
C LYS A 215 17.22 18.23 5.25
N ILE A 216 18.14 17.46 4.66
CA ILE A 216 19.36 17.03 5.34
C ILE A 216 20.49 18.00 5.01
N ASN A 217 21.16 18.58 6.03
CA ASN A 217 22.33 19.41 5.85
C ASN A 217 23.62 18.56 5.73
N LYS A 218 24.75 19.22 5.46
CA LYS A 218 26.07 18.57 5.33
C LYS A 218 26.54 17.82 6.59
N ASN A 219 26.02 18.20 7.76
CA ASN A 219 26.35 17.57 9.04
C ASN A 219 25.45 16.34 9.34
N LYS A 220 24.53 15.99 8.42
CA LYS A 220 23.51 14.98 8.59
C LYS A 220 22.47 15.33 9.67
N ASP A 221 22.21 16.61 9.93
CA ASP A 221 21.07 17.03 10.74
C ASP A 221 19.87 17.28 9.82
N VAL A 222 18.66 17.15 10.35
CA VAL A 222 17.44 17.52 9.64
C VAL A 222 17.14 19.01 9.90
N VAL A 223 17.05 19.80 8.84
CA VAL A 223 16.72 21.22 8.90
C VAL A 223 15.31 21.43 8.41
N VAL A 224 14.45 22.00 9.25
CA VAL A 224 13.04 22.30 8.95
C VAL A 224 12.93 23.77 8.57
N ASP A 225 12.37 24.06 7.38
CA ASP A 225 12.17 25.40 6.81
C ASP A 225 13.41 26.31 6.88
N GLY A 226 14.60 25.71 6.77
CA GLY A 226 15.87 26.42 6.77
C GLY A 226 16.31 27.00 8.12
N THR A 227 15.52 26.84 9.18
CA THR A 227 15.76 27.51 10.47
C THR A 227 15.90 26.56 11.65
N LYS A 228 15.05 25.55 11.78
CA LYS A 228 15.06 24.64 12.93
C LYS A 228 15.89 23.40 12.64
N ILE A 229 16.87 23.12 13.50
CA ILE A 229 17.77 21.97 13.38
C ILE A 229 17.29 20.86 14.34
N ILE A 230 17.08 19.67 13.80
CA ILE A 230 16.77 18.43 14.53
C ILE A 230 17.98 17.52 14.39
N LYS A 231 18.60 17.16 15.51
CA LYS A 231 19.70 16.21 15.57
C LYS A 231 19.17 14.81 15.81
N ALA A 232 19.66 13.84 15.07
CA ALA A 232 19.26 12.44 15.23
C ALA A 232 20.41 11.49 14.89
N ASP A 233 20.46 10.33 15.57
CA ASP A 233 21.46 9.28 15.30
C ASP A 233 21.20 8.60 13.96
N LYS A 234 19.94 8.46 13.59
CA LYS A 234 19.46 7.85 12.34
C LYS A 234 18.43 8.74 11.65
N ILE A 235 18.41 8.70 10.33
CA ILE A 235 17.43 9.43 9.52
C ILE A 235 16.70 8.46 8.62
N ILE A 236 15.37 8.60 8.56
CA ILE A 236 14.52 7.89 7.60
C ILE A 236 13.94 8.90 6.61
N LEU A 237 14.42 8.84 5.37
CA LEU A 237 13.96 9.66 4.25
C LEU A 237 12.75 9.01 3.60
N ALA A 238 11.56 9.52 3.86
CA ALA A 238 10.30 9.05 3.31
C ALA A 238 9.64 10.12 2.42
N GLY A 239 10.42 10.79 1.57
CA GLY A 239 10.01 11.91 0.72
C GLY A 239 8.94 11.57 -0.32
N GLY A 240 8.73 10.27 -0.60
CA GLY A 240 7.68 9.81 -1.50
C GLY A 240 7.95 10.08 -2.97
N SER A 241 6.88 10.41 -3.71
CA SER A 241 6.90 10.63 -5.16
C SER A 241 6.07 11.84 -5.55
N LYS A 242 6.33 12.36 -6.74
CA LYS A 242 5.55 13.43 -7.39
C LYS A 242 5.12 13.03 -8.78
N VAL A 243 4.11 13.71 -9.32
CA VAL A 243 3.62 13.50 -10.70
C VAL A 243 4.77 13.73 -11.68
N PHE A 244 4.92 12.82 -12.63
CA PHE A 244 5.89 12.98 -13.70
C PHE A 244 5.34 13.94 -14.75
N MET A 245 6.02 15.08 -14.93
CA MET A 245 5.67 16.08 -15.94
C MET A 245 6.53 15.90 -17.18
N ILE A 246 5.89 15.65 -18.32
CA ILE A 246 6.60 15.62 -19.63
C ILE A 246 6.77 17.04 -20.16
N ASN A 247 7.77 17.22 -20.99
CA ASN A 247 8.02 18.51 -21.65
C ASN A 247 7.53 18.45 -23.11
N ILE A 248 6.22 18.67 -23.31
CA ILE A 248 5.62 18.87 -24.63
C ILE A 248 4.87 20.21 -24.66
N PRO A 249 4.75 20.86 -25.83
CA PRO A 249 4.02 22.11 -25.94
C PRO A 249 2.59 21.98 -25.42
N GLY A 250 2.15 22.95 -24.64
CA GLY A 250 0.79 23.07 -24.11
C GLY A 250 0.42 22.17 -22.95
N ILE A 251 1.33 21.33 -22.44
CA ILE A 251 1.05 20.42 -21.31
C ILE A 251 0.71 21.16 -20.00
N GLN A 252 1.10 22.42 -19.88
CA GLN A 252 0.85 23.25 -18.69
C GLN A 252 -0.44 24.09 -18.81
N ASN A 253 -1.31 23.79 -19.78
CA ASN A 253 -2.61 24.44 -19.89
C ASN A 253 -3.50 24.08 -18.70
N ASP A 254 -4.29 25.03 -18.18
CA ASP A 254 -5.18 24.85 -17.02
C ASP A 254 -6.27 23.77 -17.19
N LYS A 255 -6.52 23.34 -18.42
CA LYS A 255 -7.44 22.21 -18.73
C LYS A 255 -6.74 20.86 -18.71
N VAL A 256 -5.40 20.83 -18.60
CA VAL A 256 -4.63 19.61 -18.39
C VAL A 256 -4.45 19.43 -16.89
N LEU A 257 -5.14 18.44 -16.35
CA LEU A 257 -5.18 18.16 -14.92
C LEU A 257 -4.21 17.04 -14.58
N THR A 258 -3.56 17.13 -13.43
CA THR A 258 -2.89 15.99 -12.82
C THR A 258 -3.91 15.09 -12.12
N SER A 259 -3.47 13.91 -11.64
CA SER A 259 -4.32 13.06 -10.79
C SER A 259 -4.79 13.79 -9.54
N ASP A 260 -3.96 14.67 -9.00
CA ASP A 260 -4.23 15.39 -7.78
C ASP A 260 -5.32 16.47 -8.02
N ASP A 261 -5.22 17.22 -9.13
CA ASP A 261 -6.19 18.25 -9.54
C ASP A 261 -7.57 17.65 -9.87
N LEU A 262 -7.58 16.49 -10.54
CA LEU A 262 -8.81 15.82 -10.99
C LEU A 262 -9.72 15.43 -9.81
N LEU A 263 -9.15 15.16 -8.64
CA LEU A 263 -9.91 14.75 -7.45
C LEU A 263 -10.73 15.87 -6.82
N ASP A 264 -10.52 17.12 -7.20
CA ASP A 264 -11.25 18.29 -6.73
C ASP A 264 -12.02 19.02 -7.84
N ILE A 265 -12.21 18.35 -8.98
CA ILE A 265 -12.97 18.90 -10.11
C ILE A 265 -14.44 19.16 -9.73
N LYS A 266 -14.99 20.29 -10.17
CA LYS A 266 -16.33 20.75 -9.79
C LYS A 266 -17.45 20.19 -10.63
N GLU A 267 -17.14 19.69 -11.82
CA GLU A 267 -18.10 19.15 -12.77
C GLU A 267 -17.52 17.96 -13.53
N VAL A 268 -18.38 17.07 -14.00
CA VAL A 268 -17.98 15.97 -14.88
C VAL A 268 -17.78 16.54 -16.29
N PRO A 269 -16.55 16.47 -16.88
CA PRO A 269 -16.35 16.95 -18.24
C PRO A 269 -17.11 16.09 -19.24
N GLU A 270 -17.66 16.70 -20.29
CA GLU A 270 -18.35 15.94 -21.34
C GLU A 270 -17.39 14.95 -22.03
N THR A 271 -16.18 15.41 -22.35
CA THR A 271 -15.13 14.60 -22.95
C THR A 271 -13.82 14.77 -22.18
N MET A 272 -13.19 13.67 -21.81
CA MET A 272 -11.88 13.65 -21.15
C MET A 272 -10.91 12.75 -21.90
N VAL A 273 -9.73 13.29 -22.22
CA VAL A 273 -8.60 12.50 -22.72
C VAL A 273 -7.67 12.17 -21.56
N VAL A 274 -7.32 10.91 -21.43
CA VAL A 274 -6.36 10.42 -20.44
C VAL A 274 -5.03 10.15 -21.14
N LEU A 275 -4.00 10.92 -20.78
CA LEU A 275 -2.64 10.76 -21.27
C LEU A 275 -1.90 9.75 -20.40
N GLY A 276 -1.79 8.53 -20.88
CA GLY A 276 -1.22 7.38 -20.19
C GLY A 276 -2.26 6.37 -19.69
N GLY A 277 -2.09 5.13 -20.11
CA GLY A 277 -2.95 3.98 -19.76
C GLY A 277 -2.42 3.13 -18.62
N GLY A 278 -1.58 3.69 -17.73
CA GLY A 278 -1.12 3.04 -16.51
C GLY A 278 -2.24 2.93 -15.46
N VAL A 279 -1.88 2.51 -14.22
CA VAL A 279 -2.84 2.29 -13.12
C VAL A 279 -3.74 3.51 -12.89
N ILE A 280 -3.13 4.70 -12.75
CA ILE A 280 -3.87 5.95 -12.49
C ILE A 280 -4.81 6.27 -13.66
N GLY A 281 -4.32 6.17 -14.89
CA GLY A 281 -5.11 6.45 -16.08
C GLY A 281 -6.28 5.50 -16.26
N ALA A 282 -6.08 4.22 -16.05
CA ALA A 282 -7.13 3.21 -16.12
C ALA A 282 -8.21 3.40 -15.05
N GLU A 283 -7.81 3.61 -13.77
CA GLU A 283 -8.74 3.81 -12.65
C GLU A 283 -9.53 5.11 -12.79
N MET A 284 -8.87 6.23 -13.07
CA MET A 284 -9.53 7.53 -13.17
C MET A 284 -10.34 7.66 -14.49
N GLY A 285 -9.82 7.09 -15.58
CA GLY A 285 -10.57 7.03 -16.85
C GLY A 285 -11.88 6.26 -16.68
N LEU A 286 -11.83 5.09 -16.04
CA LEU A 286 -13.03 4.30 -15.74
C LEU A 286 -13.96 5.04 -14.77
N SER A 287 -13.42 5.74 -13.78
CA SER A 287 -14.21 6.51 -12.82
C SER A 287 -15.02 7.59 -13.55
N PHE A 288 -14.38 8.39 -14.39
CA PHE A 288 -15.07 9.48 -15.09
C PHE A 288 -16.02 8.98 -16.19
N ALA A 289 -15.68 7.88 -16.86
CA ALA A 289 -16.62 7.22 -17.79
C ALA A 289 -17.88 6.75 -17.06
N GLY A 290 -17.76 6.13 -15.91
CA GLY A 290 -18.89 5.69 -15.09
C GLY A 290 -19.75 6.84 -14.56
N LEU A 291 -19.15 8.02 -14.34
CA LEU A 291 -19.84 9.25 -13.96
C LEU A 291 -20.46 10.01 -15.13
N GLY A 292 -20.18 9.59 -16.38
CA GLY A 292 -20.87 10.12 -17.58
C GLY A 292 -19.97 10.82 -18.61
N SER A 293 -18.65 10.94 -18.39
CA SER A 293 -17.73 11.46 -19.40
C SER A 293 -17.55 10.50 -20.58
N LYS A 294 -17.41 11.03 -21.79
CA LYS A 294 -16.78 10.30 -22.88
C LYS A 294 -15.27 10.28 -22.64
N VAL A 295 -14.71 9.09 -22.43
CA VAL A 295 -13.29 8.94 -22.08
C VAL A 295 -12.51 8.29 -23.21
N ILE A 296 -11.35 8.89 -23.55
CA ILE A 296 -10.37 8.38 -24.49
C ILE A 296 -9.03 8.22 -23.76
N ILE A 297 -8.51 7.00 -23.65
CA ILE A 297 -7.19 6.71 -23.10
C ILE A 297 -6.18 6.64 -24.23
N VAL A 298 -5.14 7.48 -24.18
CA VAL A 298 -4.05 7.51 -25.15
C VAL A 298 -2.78 6.98 -24.46
N GLU A 299 -2.31 5.81 -24.91
CA GLU A 299 -1.17 5.11 -24.33
C GLU A 299 -0.04 4.93 -25.38
N MET A 300 1.17 5.30 -24.99
CA MET A 300 2.36 5.19 -25.84
C MET A 300 2.79 3.75 -26.06
N MET A 301 2.60 2.89 -25.07
CA MET A 301 2.89 1.46 -25.17
C MET A 301 1.83 0.75 -26.04
N ASP A 302 2.08 -0.48 -26.40
CA ASP A 302 1.17 -1.32 -27.19
C ASP A 302 -0.05 -1.83 -26.41
N HIS A 303 -0.02 -1.73 -25.06
CA HIS A 303 -1.14 -2.09 -24.19
C HIS A 303 -1.18 -1.24 -22.92
N ILE A 304 -2.33 -1.13 -22.29
CA ILE A 304 -2.52 -0.45 -21.01
C ILE A 304 -2.05 -1.35 -19.86
N VAL A 305 -1.79 -0.76 -18.68
CA VAL A 305 -1.33 -1.45 -17.45
C VAL A 305 -0.23 -2.49 -17.69
N SER A 306 0.77 -2.10 -18.45
CA SER A 306 1.84 -2.94 -19.02
C SER A 306 2.69 -3.73 -18.00
N MET A 307 2.42 -3.57 -16.71
CA MET A 307 3.06 -4.35 -15.65
C MET A 307 2.48 -5.77 -15.48
N PHE A 308 1.29 -6.03 -16.03
CA PHE A 308 0.62 -7.33 -15.97
C PHE A 308 0.94 -8.18 -17.22
N ASP A 309 0.58 -9.47 -17.17
CA ASP A 309 0.69 -10.34 -18.34
C ASP A 309 -0.18 -9.86 -19.51
N GLN A 310 0.29 -10.11 -20.73
CA GLN A 310 -0.37 -9.66 -21.96
C GLN A 310 -1.83 -10.13 -22.07
N ASP A 311 -2.11 -11.39 -21.74
CA ASP A 311 -3.46 -11.95 -21.79
C ASP A 311 -4.42 -11.30 -20.78
N VAL A 312 -3.90 -10.84 -19.65
CA VAL A 312 -4.65 -10.07 -18.63
C VAL A 312 -4.95 -8.66 -19.14
N THR A 313 -3.98 -7.98 -19.72
CA THR A 313 -4.12 -6.62 -20.23
C THR A 313 -5.02 -6.56 -21.47
N ASP A 314 -4.95 -7.57 -22.34
CA ASP A 314 -5.82 -7.70 -23.51
C ASP A 314 -7.27 -7.87 -23.09
N GLU A 315 -7.55 -8.75 -22.14
CA GLU A 315 -8.89 -8.97 -21.63
C GLU A 315 -9.43 -7.72 -20.90
N LEU A 316 -8.61 -7.08 -20.05
CA LEU A 316 -9.00 -5.82 -19.41
C LEU A 316 -9.33 -4.74 -20.44
N THR A 317 -8.50 -4.60 -21.49
CA THR A 317 -8.72 -3.64 -22.58
C THR A 317 -10.05 -3.92 -23.28
N ARG A 318 -10.36 -5.19 -23.56
CA ARG A 318 -11.63 -5.61 -24.15
C ARG A 318 -12.83 -5.18 -23.27
N LEU A 319 -12.72 -5.40 -21.96
CA LEU A 319 -13.76 -5.07 -20.98
C LEU A 319 -13.96 -3.54 -20.83
N ILE A 320 -12.86 -2.79 -20.78
CA ILE A 320 -12.90 -1.32 -20.74
C ILE A 320 -13.56 -0.74 -22.00
N LYS A 321 -13.22 -1.26 -23.18
CA LYS A 321 -13.86 -0.86 -24.46
C LYS A 321 -15.36 -1.20 -24.47
N LYS A 322 -15.77 -2.34 -23.92
CA LYS A 322 -17.18 -2.73 -23.78
C LYS A 322 -17.97 -1.74 -22.89
N LYS A 323 -17.31 -1.07 -21.96
CA LYS A 323 -17.89 0.02 -21.14
C LYS A 323 -17.91 1.39 -21.85
N GLY A 324 -17.55 1.45 -23.13
CA GLY A 324 -17.61 2.67 -23.96
C GLY A 324 -16.37 3.57 -23.85
N ILE A 325 -15.30 3.12 -23.20
CA ILE A 325 -14.03 3.85 -23.14
C ILE A 325 -13.22 3.52 -24.39
N GLU A 326 -12.82 4.56 -25.12
CA GLU A 326 -11.92 4.41 -26.26
C GLU A 326 -10.47 4.25 -25.74
N VAL A 327 -9.74 3.26 -26.28
CA VAL A 327 -8.34 3.01 -25.93
C VAL A 327 -7.50 3.02 -27.18
N VAL A 328 -6.59 4.00 -27.29
CA VAL A 328 -5.65 4.21 -28.40
C VAL A 328 -4.24 3.90 -27.90
N THR A 329 -3.75 2.72 -28.22
CA THR A 329 -2.39 2.27 -27.88
C THR A 329 -1.39 2.56 -29.00
N SER A 330 -0.08 2.40 -28.73
CA SER A 330 1.02 2.78 -29.64
C SER A 330 0.82 4.21 -30.16
N ALA A 331 0.51 5.12 -29.24
CA ALA A 331 0.06 6.49 -29.51
C ALA A 331 0.83 7.50 -28.66
N LYS A 332 1.77 8.20 -29.27
CA LYS A 332 2.60 9.20 -28.61
C LYS A 332 1.98 10.58 -28.78
N VAL A 333 1.59 11.20 -27.67
CA VAL A 333 1.14 12.60 -27.67
C VAL A 333 2.34 13.51 -27.86
N THR A 334 2.22 14.47 -28.77
CA THR A 334 3.29 15.40 -29.16
C THR A 334 3.03 16.83 -28.75
N GLU A 335 1.76 17.25 -28.69
CA GLU A 335 1.37 18.62 -28.38
C GLU A 335 -0.06 18.65 -27.82
N VAL A 336 -0.34 19.60 -26.94
CA VAL A 336 -1.68 19.99 -26.50
C VAL A 336 -1.95 21.41 -26.96
N VAL A 337 -2.97 21.61 -27.79
CA VAL A 337 -3.31 22.92 -28.35
C VAL A 337 -4.58 23.44 -27.69
N ASP A 338 -4.54 24.64 -27.15
CA ASP A 338 -5.73 25.31 -26.64
C ASP A 338 -6.60 25.82 -27.78
N LYS A 339 -7.87 25.43 -27.84
CA LYS A 339 -8.87 25.86 -28.81
C LYS A 339 -9.95 26.76 -28.17
N GLY A 340 -9.62 27.40 -27.04
CA GLY A 340 -10.60 28.17 -26.27
C GLY A 340 -11.34 27.27 -25.28
N ASP A 341 -12.53 26.82 -25.60
CA ASP A 341 -13.34 25.99 -24.71
C ASP A 341 -12.82 24.54 -24.58
N LYS A 342 -12.15 24.02 -25.63
CA LYS A 342 -11.63 22.65 -25.69
C LYS A 342 -10.11 22.60 -25.90
N LEU A 343 -9.56 21.42 -25.71
CA LEU A 343 -8.19 21.07 -26.06
C LEU A 343 -8.17 20.22 -27.33
N GLU A 344 -7.17 20.40 -28.17
CA GLU A 344 -6.82 19.47 -29.24
C GLU A 344 -5.53 18.74 -28.84
N ILE A 345 -5.61 17.43 -28.70
CA ILE A 345 -4.50 16.55 -28.35
C ILE A 345 -3.92 15.97 -29.64
N LYS A 346 -2.71 16.39 -30.02
CA LYS A 346 -2.03 15.88 -31.21
C LYS A 346 -1.27 14.59 -30.91
N ILE A 347 -1.49 13.58 -31.75
CA ILE A 347 -0.92 12.26 -31.62
C ILE A 347 -0.06 11.98 -32.86
N GLU A 348 1.18 11.54 -32.66
CA GLU A 348 2.12 11.24 -33.74
C GLU A 348 1.56 10.19 -34.70
N GLY A 349 1.40 10.55 -35.97
CA GLY A 349 0.91 9.66 -37.03
C GLY A 349 -0.54 9.21 -36.89
N LYS A 350 -1.34 9.85 -36.04
CA LYS A 350 -2.79 9.58 -35.86
C LYS A 350 -3.61 10.87 -35.90
N GLU A 351 -4.93 10.73 -35.98
CA GLU A 351 -5.85 11.86 -35.85
C GLU A 351 -5.78 12.48 -34.45
N SER A 352 -5.94 13.81 -34.39
CA SER A 352 -6.03 14.56 -33.15
C SER A 352 -7.34 14.25 -32.42
N VAL A 353 -7.32 14.31 -31.09
CA VAL A 353 -8.50 14.14 -30.24
C VAL A 353 -8.89 15.48 -29.64
N ILE A 354 -10.18 15.80 -29.65
CA ILE A 354 -10.74 17.01 -29.03
C ILE A 354 -11.40 16.63 -27.70
N ALA A 355 -11.11 17.39 -26.65
CA ALA A 355 -11.65 17.14 -25.31
C ALA A 355 -11.84 18.43 -24.51
N ASP A 356 -12.71 18.39 -23.49
CA ASP A 356 -12.89 19.50 -22.54
C ASP A 356 -11.75 19.57 -21.52
N LYS A 357 -11.28 18.40 -21.10
CA LYS A 357 -10.16 18.25 -20.16
C LYS A 357 -9.22 17.14 -20.60
N ALA A 358 -7.97 17.25 -20.21
CA ALA A 358 -7.00 16.16 -20.30
C ALA A 358 -6.50 15.79 -18.90
N LEU A 359 -6.33 14.49 -18.63
CA LEU A 359 -5.69 13.97 -17.43
C LEU A 359 -4.27 13.52 -17.78
N LEU A 360 -3.26 14.09 -17.13
CA LEU A 360 -1.88 13.63 -17.21
C LEU A 360 -1.66 12.48 -16.22
N ALA A 361 -1.58 11.25 -16.74
CA ALA A 361 -1.49 10.01 -15.95
C ALA A 361 -0.34 9.11 -16.41
N ILE A 362 0.79 9.69 -16.81
CA ILE A 362 1.97 8.98 -17.35
C ILE A 362 2.92 8.43 -16.28
N GLY A 363 2.55 8.53 -15.01
CA GLY A 363 3.28 7.97 -13.89
C GLY A 363 3.75 8.99 -12.85
N ARG A 364 4.52 8.49 -11.89
CA ARG A 364 5.12 9.27 -10.81
C ARG A 364 6.63 9.02 -10.77
N VAL A 365 7.36 9.97 -10.22
CA VAL A 365 8.82 9.86 -10.02
C VAL A 365 9.15 10.12 -8.56
N PRO A 366 10.24 9.53 -8.02
CA PRO A 366 10.72 9.83 -6.68
C PRO A 366 10.89 11.33 -6.44
N ASP A 367 10.45 11.82 -5.28
CA ASP A 367 10.68 13.20 -4.87
C ASP A 367 11.97 13.29 -4.06
N LEU A 368 12.99 13.89 -4.67
CA LEU A 368 14.34 14.01 -4.10
C LEU A 368 14.62 15.37 -3.46
N GLU A 369 13.63 16.25 -3.30
CA GLU A 369 13.83 17.59 -2.78
C GLU A 369 14.36 17.61 -1.33
N ALA A 370 14.01 16.60 -0.53
CA ALA A 370 14.42 16.47 0.86
C ALA A 370 15.87 16.01 1.07
N LEU A 371 16.60 15.61 0.02
CA LEU A 371 18.00 15.16 0.12
C LEU A 371 18.94 16.23 0.65
N GLY A 372 18.64 17.50 0.38
CA GLY A 372 19.41 18.65 0.84
C GLY A 372 20.85 18.65 0.32
N GLU A 373 21.82 18.75 1.23
CA GLU A 373 23.25 18.92 0.90
C GLU A 373 24.04 17.59 0.87
N VAL A 374 23.42 16.48 1.29
CA VAL A 374 24.06 15.16 1.31
C VAL A 374 24.02 14.53 -0.07
N LYS A 375 25.16 14.00 -0.50
CA LYS A 375 25.25 13.27 -1.77
C LYS A 375 24.96 11.79 -1.57
N PHE A 376 23.93 11.30 -2.24
CA PHE A 376 23.53 9.89 -2.25
C PHE A 376 23.87 9.24 -3.60
N GLU A 377 24.15 7.94 -3.60
CA GLU A 377 24.12 7.18 -4.84
C GLU A 377 22.68 7.14 -5.36
N THR A 378 22.54 7.51 -6.63
CA THR A 378 21.26 7.47 -7.34
C THR A 378 21.36 6.63 -8.58
N GLU A 379 20.26 5.97 -8.96
CA GLU A 379 20.13 5.21 -10.19
C GLU A 379 18.82 5.61 -10.87
N ARG A 380 18.89 6.08 -12.12
CA ARG A 380 17.71 6.47 -12.91
C ARG A 380 16.75 7.42 -12.16
N GLY A 381 17.31 8.40 -11.44
CA GLY A 381 16.51 9.42 -10.71
C GLY A 381 15.88 8.93 -9.40
N ARG A 382 16.33 7.82 -8.84
CA ARG A 382 15.90 7.28 -7.53
C ARG A 382 17.09 7.08 -6.60
N ILE A 383 16.86 7.13 -5.29
CA ILE A 383 17.89 6.79 -4.30
C ILE A 383 18.14 5.29 -4.33
N LYS A 384 19.42 4.91 -4.44
CA LYS A 384 19.82 3.51 -4.31
C LYS A 384 19.85 3.12 -2.83
N VAL A 385 19.22 2.01 -2.50
CA VAL A 385 19.23 1.40 -1.17
C VAL A 385 19.65 -0.06 -1.25
N ASP A 386 20.18 -0.57 -0.15
CA ASP A 386 20.44 -1.99 0.02
C ASP A 386 19.18 -2.76 0.45
N GLN A 387 19.34 -4.05 0.76
CA GLN A 387 18.23 -4.91 1.20
C GLN A 387 17.62 -4.48 2.55
N TYR A 388 18.34 -3.69 3.35
CA TYR A 388 17.94 -3.17 4.66
C TYR A 388 17.26 -1.79 4.57
N MET A 389 17.05 -1.26 3.37
CA MET A 389 16.60 0.09 3.06
C MET A 389 17.63 1.18 3.42
N GLU A 390 18.89 0.82 3.74
CA GLU A 390 19.95 1.78 4.01
C GLU A 390 20.51 2.33 2.70
N THR A 391 20.78 3.61 2.66
CA THR A 391 21.35 4.31 1.50
C THR A 391 22.88 4.15 1.45
N SER A 392 23.54 4.71 0.45
CA SER A 392 25.02 4.80 0.40
C SER A 392 25.61 5.62 1.56
N VAL A 393 24.79 6.34 2.31
CA VAL A 393 25.18 7.13 3.48
C VAL A 393 24.73 6.41 4.75
N LYS A 394 25.69 5.83 5.46
CA LYS A 394 25.41 5.03 6.66
C LYS A 394 24.58 5.79 7.70
N GLY A 395 23.57 5.10 8.22
CA GLY A 395 22.61 5.65 9.20
C GLY A 395 21.45 6.41 8.57
N ILE A 396 21.38 6.48 7.23
CA ILE A 396 20.26 7.10 6.51
C ILE A 396 19.55 6.02 5.67
N TYR A 397 18.26 5.85 5.92
CA TYR A 397 17.39 4.88 5.26
C TYR A 397 16.40 5.59 4.33
N ALA A 398 16.03 4.97 3.21
CA ALA A 398 15.11 5.57 2.24
C ALA A 398 14.00 4.59 1.80
N PRO A 399 12.98 4.36 2.66
CA PRO A 399 11.86 3.49 2.34
C PRO A 399 10.79 4.18 1.50
N GLY A 400 10.02 3.39 0.75
CA GLY A 400 8.87 3.84 -0.04
C GLY A 400 9.25 4.39 -1.41
N ASP A 401 8.39 5.23 -1.97
CA ASP A 401 8.48 5.70 -3.36
C ASP A 401 9.80 6.41 -3.70
N ILE A 402 10.46 6.99 -2.72
CA ILE A 402 11.72 7.72 -2.91
C ILE A 402 12.85 6.83 -3.49
N ASN A 403 12.80 5.52 -3.24
CA ASN A 403 13.76 4.57 -3.81
C ASN A 403 13.32 3.99 -5.17
N GLY A 404 12.08 4.28 -5.61
CA GLY A 404 11.55 3.92 -6.92
C GLY A 404 11.52 2.44 -7.25
N ILE A 405 11.68 1.53 -6.26
CA ILE A 405 11.73 0.09 -6.51
C ILE A 405 10.33 -0.48 -6.78
N LYS A 406 9.37 -0.18 -5.91
CA LYS A 406 7.95 -0.56 -6.05
C LYS A 406 7.07 0.48 -5.35
N MET A 407 6.55 1.44 -6.12
CA MET A 407 5.79 2.59 -5.61
C MET A 407 4.33 2.21 -5.32
N LEU A 408 4.13 1.44 -4.23
CA LEU A 408 2.83 0.99 -3.74
C LEU A 408 2.74 1.27 -2.24
N ALA A 409 1.59 1.76 -1.77
CA ALA A 409 1.42 2.18 -0.38
C ALA A 409 1.70 1.06 0.64
N HIS A 410 1.18 -0.15 0.42
CA HIS A 410 1.42 -1.29 1.30
C HIS A 410 2.88 -1.79 1.28
N VAL A 411 3.59 -1.60 0.16
CA VAL A 411 5.03 -1.86 0.09
C VAL A 411 5.79 -0.78 0.85
N ALA A 412 5.35 0.47 0.75
CA ALA A 412 5.93 1.58 1.50
C ALA A 412 5.75 1.39 3.02
N PHE A 413 4.60 0.87 3.49
CA PHE A 413 4.39 0.46 4.89
C PHE A 413 5.46 -0.53 5.33
N ARG A 414 5.59 -1.62 4.57
CA ARG A 414 6.56 -2.68 4.91
C ARG A 414 8.00 -2.20 4.85
N MET A 415 8.35 -1.38 3.86
CA MET A 415 9.68 -0.75 3.79
C MET A 415 9.93 0.17 5.00
N GLY A 416 8.90 0.93 5.42
CA GLY A 416 8.96 1.81 6.59
C GLY A 416 9.21 1.06 7.89
N GLU A 417 8.48 -0.05 8.12
CA GLU A 417 8.72 -0.94 9.27
C GLU A 417 10.15 -1.48 9.28
N VAL A 418 10.61 -2.01 8.14
CA VAL A 418 11.96 -2.58 8.01
C VAL A 418 13.03 -1.51 8.23
N ALA A 419 12.85 -0.31 7.68
CA ALA A 419 13.77 0.80 7.90
C ALA A 419 13.83 1.21 9.38
N ALA A 420 12.69 1.25 10.07
CA ALA A 420 12.62 1.56 11.48
C ALA A 420 13.30 0.49 12.36
N ASP A 421 13.00 -0.79 12.13
CA ASP A 421 13.66 -1.89 12.84
C ASP A 421 15.18 -1.82 12.67
N ASN A 422 15.66 -1.61 11.43
CA ASN A 422 17.08 -1.55 11.11
C ASN A 422 17.75 -0.27 11.66
N ALA A 423 17.03 0.85 11.69
CA ALA A 423 17.54 2.08 12.30
C ALA A 423 17.73 1.96 13.81
N VAL A 424 16.82 1.25 14.51
CA VAL A 424 16.83 1.14 15.96
C VAL A 424 17.71 -0.02 16.46
N LYS A 425 17.61 -1.21 15.80
CA LYS A 425 18.25 -2.45 16.25
C LYS A 425 19.47 -2.87 15.41
N GLY A 426 19.87 -2.08 14.43
CA GLY A 426 20.89 -2.47 13.44
C GLY A 426 20.31 -3.28 12.27
N ASN A 427 21.08 -3.42 11.19
CA ASN A 427 20.63 -4.02 9.94
C ASN A 427 20.45 -5.54 10.05
N HIS A 428 19.22 -6.02 10.22
CA HIS A 428 18.88 -7.44 10.37
C HIS A 428 17.62 -7.87 9.60
N ARG A 429 16.73 -6.93 9.21
CA ARG A 429 15.49 -7.22 8.48
C ARG A 429 15.55 -6.74 7.03
N HIS A 430 14.90 -7.47 6.12
CA HIS A 430 14.80 -7.10 4.71
C HIS A 430 13.36 -7.25 4.18
N VAL A 431 13.09 -6.59 3.03
CA VAL A 431 11.80 -6.64 2.37
C VAL A 431 11.79 -7.68 1.25
N LYS A 432 10.82 -8.59 1.26
CA LYS A 432 10.58 -9.56 0.17
C LYS A 432 9.61 -8.95 -0.85
N LEU A 433 10.12 -8.29 -1.88
CA LEU A 433 9.30 -7.56 -2.86
C LEU A 433 8.51 -8.44 -3.82
N LEU A 434 8.99 -9.66 -4.09
CA LEU A 434 8.34 -10.58 -5.02
C LEU A 434 6.96 -11.03 -4.52
N SER A 435 6.80 -11.16 -3.19
CA SER A 435 5.53 -11.54 -2.58
C SER A 435 4.55 -10.36 -2.35
N ALA A 436 4.94 -9.14 -2.74
CA ALA A 436 4.06 -7.98 -2.61
C ALA A 436 3.07 -7.93 -3.80
N PRO A 437 1.74 -7.97 -3.56
CA PRO A 437 0.76 -7.91 -4.63
C PRO A 437 0.72 -6.54 -5.31
N SER A 438 0.23 -6.49 -6.54
CA SER A 438 -0.13 -5.26 -7.25
C SER A 438 -1.59 -5.36 -7.67
N VAL A 439 -2.34 -4.26 -7.56
CA VAL A 439 -3.76 -4.21 -7.88
C VAL A 439 -4.07 -2.97 -8.69
N VAL A 440 -4.95 -3.09 -9.68
CA VAL A 440 -5.61 -1.99 -10.39
C VAL A 440 -7.11 -2.10 -10.11
N TYR A 441 -7.67 -1.09 -9.49
CA TYR A 441 -9.07 -1.07 -9.06
C TYR A 441 -10.00 -0.58 -10.18
N THR A 442 -9.88 -1.24 -11.32
CA THR A 442 -10.86 -1.11 -12.41
C THR A 442 -12.12 -1.92 -12.07
N LEU A 443 -13.11 -1.92 -12.94
CA LEU A 443 -14.31 -2.77 -12.87
C LEU A 443 -14.40 -3.61 -14.16
N PRO A 444 -13.96 -4.90 -14.13
CA PRO A 444 -13.45 -5.67 -12.97
C PRO A 444 -12.04 -5.24 -12.51
N GLU A 445 -11.70 -5.59 -11.26
CA GLU A 445 -10.37 -5.38 -10.69
C GLU A 445 -9.33 -6.33 -11.30
N VAL A 446 -8.07 -5.88 -11.34
CA VAL A 446 -6.93 -6.71 -11.77
C VAL A 446 -5.91 -6.79 -10.66
N ALA A 447 -5.47 -7.99 -10.33
CA ALA A 447 -4.45 -8.21 -9.31
C ALA A 447 -3.38 -9.18 -9.78
N MET A 448 -2.15 -9.00 -9.29
CA MET A 448 -1.08 -9.97 -9.48
C MET A 448 -0.15 -10.04 -8.26
N VAL A 449 0.49 -11.18 -8.10
CA VAL A 449 1.62 -11.38 -7.19
C VAL A 449 2.62 -12.34 -7.82
N GLY A 450 3.90 -12.14 -7.55
CA GLY A 450 4.98 -12.96 -8.11
C GLY A 450 5.42 -12.53 -9.51
N LEU A 451 5.82 -13.49 -10.33
CA LEU A 451 6.35 -13.30 -11.67
C LEU A 451 5.22 -13.22 -12.72
N THR A 452 5.44 -12.45 -13.77
CA THR A 452 4.68 -12.59 -15.01
C THR A 452 5.12 -13.87 -15.74
N GLU A 453 4.31 -14.34 -16.69
CA GLU A 453 4.68 -15.50 -17.51
C GLU A 453 6.00 -15.25 -18.28
N ALA A 454 6.18 -14.04 -18.82
CA ALA A 454 7.42 -13.68 -19.51
C ALA A 454 8.63 -13.75 -18.59
N GLN A 455 8.55 -13.21 -17.38
CA GLN A 455 9.61 -13.28 -16.38
C GLN A 455 9.88 -14.71 -15.89
N ALA A 456 8.82 -15.53 -15.74
CA ALA A 456 8.97 -16.92 -15.36
C ALA A 456 9.65 -17.72 -16.46
N ARG A 457 9.29 -17.52 -17.73
CA ARG A 457 9.96 -18.15 -18.88
C ARG A 457 11.41 -17.71 -19.04
N GLU A 458 11.70 -16.42 -18.83
CA GLU A 458 13.08 -15.91 -18.85
C GLU A 458 13.94 -16.63 -17.79
N LYS A 459 13.41 -16.87 -16.59
CA LYS A 459 14.15 -17.42 -15.45
C LYS A 459 14.23 -18.95 -15.46
N TYR A 460 13.15 -19.63 -15.87
CA TYR A 460 12.99 -21.09 -15.75
C TYR A 460 12.86 -21.80 -17.12
N GLY A 461 12.86 -21.06 -18.24
CA GLY A 461 12.66 -21.63 -19.58
C GLY A 461 11.28 -22.25 -19.73
N ASP A 462 11.26 -23.46 -20.33
CA ASP A 462 10.03 -24.24 -20.50
C ASP A 462 9.67 -25.08 -19.26
N ASP A 463 10.46 -25.01 -18.20
CA ASP A 463 10.23 -25.78 -16.95
C ASP A 463 9.18 -25.12 -16.05
N ILE A 464 8.16 -24.55 -16.67
CA ILE A 464 6.99 -23.95 -16.00
C ILE A 464 5.70 -24.56 -16.57
N ARG A 465 4.64 -24.49 -15.76
CA ARG A 465 3.28 -24.81 -16.19
C ARG A 465 2.34 -23.66 -15.86
N ILE A 466 1.34 -23.46 -16.74
CA ILE A 466 0.34 -22.43 -16.61
C ILE A 466 -1.03 -23.09 -16.38
N GLY A 467 -1.68 -22.72 -15.29
CA GLY A 467 -3.07 -23.05 -15.01
C GLY A 467 -3.96 -21.84 -15.22
N ARG A 468 -5.12 -22.02 -15.85
CA ARG A 468 -6.11 -20.96 -16.04
C ARG A 468 -7.51 -21.48 -15.70
N PHE A 469 -8.28 -20.65 -14.96
CA PHE A 469 -9.67 -20.91 -14.64
C PHE A 469 -10.51 -19.65 -14.92
N ASN A 470 -11.54 -19.78 -15.75
CA ASN A 470 -12.40 -18.65 -16.10
C ASN A 470 -13.55 -18.51 -15.09
N PHE A 471 -13.87 -17.27 -14.69
CA PHE A 471 -14.94 -16.99 -13.74
C PHE A 471 -16.32 -17.33 -14.28
N SER A 472 -16.50 -17.46 -15.60
CA SER A 472 -17.73 -17.98 -16.22
C SER A 472 -18.10 -19.41 -15.78
N ALA A 473 -17.16 -20.16 -15.21
CA ALA A 473 -17.38 -21.48 -14.60
C ALA A 473 -17.50 -21.42 -13.06
N ASN A 474 -17.47 -20.23 -12.44
CA ASN A 474 -17.57 -20.04 -11.01
C ASN A 474 -19.00 -19.67 -10.60
N GLY A 475 -19.67 -20.50 -9.79
CA GLY A 475 -21.06 -20.29 -9.37
C GLY A 475 -21.29 -18.97 -8.61
N ARG A 476 -20.33 -18.52 -7.77
CA ARG A 476 -20.43 -17.25 -7.05
C ARG A 476 -20.33 -16.07 -8.02
N ALA A 477 -19.38 -16.11 -8.95
CA ALA A 477 -19.21 -15.06 -9.97
C ALA A 477 -20.47 -14.93 -10.85
N LEU A 478 -21.06 -16.06 -11.27
CA LEU A 478 -22.34 -16.06 -12.00
C LEU A 478 -23.48 -15.46 -11.17
N ALA A 479 -23.61 -15.84 -9.90
CA ALA A 479 -24.62 -15.29 -9.00
C ALA A 479 -24.48 -13.78 -8.77
N SER A 480 -23.23 -13.28 -8.75
CA SER A 480 -22.93 -11.84 -8.64
C SER A 480 -23.07 -11.07 -9.94
N SER A 481 -23.21 -11.75 -11.10
CA SER A 481 -23.13 -11.17 -12.45
C SER A 481 -21.74 -10.59 -12.78
N GLU A 482 -20.69 -11.19 -12.19
CA GLU A 482 -19.27 -10.81 -12.32
C GLU A 482 -18.46 -11.99 -12.86
N ALA A 483 -19.00 -12.65 -13.90
CA ALA A 483 -18.42 -13.87 -14.46
C ALA A 483 -17.37 -13.61 -15.57
N GLU A 484 -16.97 -12.36 -15.77
CA GLU A 484 -15.91 -11.99 -16.70
C GLU A 484 -14.53 -12.19 -16.06
N GLY A 485 -13.51 -12.47 -16.90
CA GLY A 485 -12.15 -12.64 -16.43
C GLY A 485 -11.79 -14.05 -16.01
N PHE A 486 -10.64 -14.17 -15.36
CA PHE A 486 -10.03 -15.46 -15.03
C PHE A 486 -8.98 -15.36 -13.92
N VAL A 487 -8.63 -16.48 -13.34
CA VAL A 487 -7.42 -16.68 -12.53
C VAL A 487 -6.38 -17.42 -13.37
N LYS A 488 -5.14 -16.92 -13.38
CA LYS A 488 -3.97 -17.53 -14.01
C LYS A 488 -2.93 -17.81 -12.93
N VAL A 489 -2.44 -19.05 -12.88
CA VAL A 489 -1.40 -19.50 -11.95
C VAL A 489 -0.21 -19.99 -12.75
N ILE A 490 0.98 -19.47 -12.42
CA ILE A 490 2.25 -19.87 -12.98
C ILE A 490 3.01 -20.65 -11.91
N ALA A 491 3.40 -21.87 -12.20
CA ALA A 491 4.13 -22.74 -11.29
C ALA A 491 5.33 -23.39 -11.99
N ASP A 492 6.37 -23.73 -11.21
CA ASP A 492 7.45 -24.55 -11.75
C ASP A 492 7.00 -26.01 -11.93
N ASN A 493 7.57 -26.70 -12.92
CA ASN A 493 7.24 -28.10 -13.21
C ASN A 493 7.87 -29.08 -12.23
N ARG A 494 8.98 -28.69 -11.58
CA ARG A 494 9.80 -29.61 -10.80
C ARG A 494 9.22 -29.87 -9.41
N TYR A 495 8.82 -28.78 -8.72
CA TYR A 495 8.34 -28.85 -7.32
C TYR A 495 6.88 -28.40 -7.17
N GLY A 496 6.30 -27.81 -8.21
CA GLY A 496 4.96 -27.25 -8.16
C GLY A 496 4.90 -25.93 -7.37
N GLU A 497 6.05 -25.27 -7.15
CA GLU A 497 6.10 -23.97 -6.49
C GLU A 497 5.33 -22.94 -7.29
N VAL A 498 4.46 -22.16 -6.64
CA VAL A 498 3.73 -21.07 -7.28
C VAL A 498 4.68 -19.89 -7.48
N LEU A 499 4.97 -19.58 -8.73
CA LEU A 499 5.87 -18.49 -9.13
C LEU A 499 5.14 -17.17 -9.32
N GLY A 500 3.87 -17.22 -9.74
CA GLY A 500 3.05 -16.04 -9.95
C GLY A 500 1.57 -16.38 -10.05
N VAL A 501 0.73 -15.42 -9.66
CA VAL A 501 -0.73 -15.49 -9.78
C VAL A 501 -1.24 -14.18 -10.34
N HIS A 502 -2.11 -14.23 -11.36
CA HIS A 502 -2.78 -13.10 -11.96
C HIS A 502 -4.29 -13.35 -11.94
N ILE A 503 -5.05 -12.33 -11.59
CA ILE A 503 -6.51 -12.39 -11.47
C ILE A 503 -7.10 -11.15 -12.14
N LEU A 504 -8.06 -11.36 -12.99
CA LEU A 504 -8.87 -10.32 -13.59
C LEU A 504 -10.34 -10.64 -13.37
#